data_40e16e8e3a1967d5668eb4af55679c24
#
_entry.id   40e16e8e3a1967d5668eb4af55679c24
#
_cell.length_a   1.000
_cell.length_b   1.000
_cell.length_c   1.000
_cell.angle_alpha   90.00
_cell.angle_beta   90.00
_cell.angle_gamma   90.00
#
_symmetry.space_group_name_H-M   'P 1'
#
loop_
_entity.id
_entity.type
_entity.pdbx_description
1 polymer ?
#
loop_
_entity_poly.entity_id
_entity_poly.type
_entity_poly.pdbx_seq_one_letter_code
_entity_poly.pdbx_strand_id
1 'polypeptide(L)'
;ESQLEDAKEAAYAAIQPTVDEVEEKLAAGEDFDALMEQYGQDPGMQTSPAKENGYPVSADSTNWVTEFRDAAMALENVGDVSEPVRSEYGIHIIKYVSDAVEGEVGLDAVRGALETEVLTQKQDEAYNAAVEAWVEEADAKIYKDRLN
;
A
#
# COMPACT_ATOMS: atom_id res chain seq x y z
N GLU A 1 14.52 -19.49 10.98
CA GLU A 1 13.05 -19.43 10.75
C GLU A 1 12.31 -19.14 12.07
N SER A 2 12.59 -19.86 13.18
CA SER A 2 11.92 -19.63 14.48
C SER A 2 12.06 -18.18 14.99
N GLN A 3 13.24 -17.57 14.94
CA GLN A 3 13.47 -16.19 15.40
C GLN A 3 12.69 -15.13 14.60
N LEU A 4 12.46 -15.38 13.33
CA LEU A 4 11.66 -14.47 12.48
C LEU A 4 10.17 -14.55 12.83
N GLU A 5 9.67 -15.76 13.05
CA GLU A 5 8.27 -15.97 13.48
C GLU A 5 8.03 -15.38 14.88
N ASP A 6 8.96 -15.60 15.82
CA ASP A 6 8.87 -15.01 17.16
C ASP A 6 8.86 -13.46 17.09
N ALA A 7 9.66 -12.86 16.18
CA ALA A 7 9.71 -11.42 15.99
C ALA A 7 8.43 -10.87 15.36
N LYS A 8 7.81 -11.60 14.40
CA LYS A 8 6.52 -11.24 13.81
C LYS A 8 5.40 -11.27 14.85
N GLU A 9 5.30 -12.36 15.63
CA GLU A 9 4.30 -12.45 16.68
C GLU A 9 4.46 -11.35 17.73
N ALA A 10 5.69 -11.01 18.11
CA ALA A 10 5.96 -9.90 19.01
C ALA A 10 5.52 -8.55 18.41
N ALA A 11 5.72 -8.35 17.11
CA ALA A 11 5.27 -7.14 16.41
C ALA A 11 3.73 -7.06 16.38
N TYR A 12 3.03 -8.15 16.04
CA TYR A 12 1.56 -8.18 16.08
C TYR A 12 1.03 -7.93 17.50
N ALA A 13 1.63 -8.56 18.51
CA ALA A 13 1.22 -8.35 19.90
C ALA A 13 1.40 -6.89 20.35
N ALA A 14 2.40 -6.19 19.83
CA ALA A 14 2.64 -4.79 20.15
C ALA A 14 1.57 -3.84 19.59
N ILE A 15 0.99 -4.16 18.43
CA ILE A 15 -0.04 -3.33 17.77
C ILE A 15 -1.47 -3.79 18.11
N GLN A 16 -1.66 -4.99 18.66
CA GLN A 16 -2.98 -5.54 18.99
C GLN A 16 -3.85 -4.60 19.84
N PRO A 17 -3.33 -3.94 20.90
CA PRO A 17 -4.15 -3.00 21.67
C PRO A 17 -4.71 -1.84 20.86
N THR A 18 -3.98 -1.37 19.84
CA THR A 18 -4.46 -0.33 18.94
C THR A 18 -5.54 -0.87 18.00
N VAL A 19 -5.41 -2.10 17.55
CA VAL A 19 -6.43 -2.77 16.72
C VAL A 19 -7.71 -2.93 17.52
N ASP A 20 -7.62 -3.45 18.75
CA ASP A 20 -8.77 -3.63 19.65
C ASP A 20 -9.49 -2.30 19.91
N GLU A 21 -8.75 -1.21 20.11
CA GLU A 21 -9.32 0.14 20.28
C GLU A 21 -10.06 0.59 19.01
N VAL A 22 -9.51 0.36 17.83
CA VAL A 22 -10.15 0.70 16.56
C VAL A 22 -11.43 -0.11 16.37
N GLU A 23 -11.42 -1.40 16.66
CA GLU A 23 -12.61 -2.26 16.58
C GLU A 23 -13.71 -1.79 17.55
N GLU A 24 -13.35 -1.45 18.79
CA GLU A 24 -14.32 -0.89 19.76
C GLU A 24 -14.96 0.41 19.26
N LYS A 25 -14.19 1.30 18.66
CA LYS A 25 -14.67 2.57 18.11
C LYS A 25 -15.56 2.35 16.88
N LEU A 26 -15.18 1.44 15.99
CA LEU A 26 -16.02 1.04 14.86
C LEU A 26 -17.36 0.46 15.33
N ALA A 27 -17.33 -0.42 16.34
CA ALA A 27 -18.54 -0.98 16.94
C ALA A 27 -19.42 0.08 17.62
N ALA A 28 -18.81 1.16 18.15
CA ALA A 28 -19.52 2.32 18.69
C ALA A 28 -20.10 3.26 17.60
N GLY A 29 -19.79 3.01 16.31
CA GLY A 29 -20.28 3.78 15.17
C GLY A 29 -19.42 5.01 14.85
N GLU A 30 -18.16 5.05 15.31
CA GLU A 30 -17.25 6.10 14.88
C GLU A 30 -16.94 5.98 13.37
N ASP A 31 -16.68 7.12 12.75
CA ASP A 31 -16.44 7.19 11.32
C ASP A 31 -15.10 6.53 10.93
N PHE A 32 -15.15 5.62 9.96
CA PHE A 32 -13.98 4.87 9.49
C PHE A 32 -12.86 5.77 8.97
N ASP A 33 -13.22 6.82 8.22
CA ASP A 33 -12.24 7.71 7.60
C ASP A 33 -11.52 8.54 8.66
N ALA A 34 -12.23 8.94 9.73
CA ALA A 34 -11.64 9.59 10.89
C ALA A 34 -10.67 8.66 11.66
N LEU A 35 -11.05 7.39 11.82
CA LEU A 35 -10.18 6.38 12.44
C LEU A 35 -8.95 6.09 11.57
N MET A 36 -9.13 6.03 10.25
CA MET A 36 -8.03 5.88 9.30
C MET A 36 -7.04 7.06 9.39
N GLU A 37 -7.52 8.30 9.54
CA GLU A 37 -6.64 9.46 9.73
C GLU A 37 -5.89 9.42 11.07
N GLN A 38 -6.51 8.89 12.11
CA GLN A 38 -5.92 8.84 13.45
C GLN A 38 -4.94 7.68 13.64
N TYR A 39 -5.27 6.49 13.13
CA TYR A 39 -4.54 5.25 13.39
C TYR A 39 -3.84 4.67 12.15
N GLY A 40 -4.26 5.07 10.95
CA GLY A 40 -3.73 4.55 9.70
C GLY A 40 -2.27 4.88 9.50
N GLN A 41 -1.47 3.88 9.15
CA GLN A 41 -0.04 4.00 8.89
C GLN A 41 0.32 3.64 7.44
N ASP A 42 -0.66 3.39 6.59
CA ASP A 42 -0.43 3.12 5.17
C ASP A 42 -0.08 4.43 4.43
N PRO A 43 1.16 4.57 3.92
CA PRO A 43 1.56 5.79 3.21
C PRO A 43 0.75 6.04 1.93
N GLY A 44 0.27 4.98 1.27
CA GLY A 44 -0.56 5.08 0.06
C GLY A 44 -1.92 5.69 0.33
N MET A 45 -2.49 5.45 1.50
CA MET A 45 -3.78 6.03 1.92
C MET A 45 -3.67 7.46 2.44
N GLN A 46 -2.46 8.03 2.52
CA GLN A 46 -2.26 9.43 2.95
C GLN A 46 -2.30 10.43 1.78
N THR A 47 -2.32 9.95 0.54
CA THR A 47 -2.28 10.78 -0.67
C THR A 47 -3.37 10.40 -1.66
N SER A 48 -3.87 11.41 -2.41
CA SER A 48 -4.77 11.15 -3.54
C SER A 48 -4.04 10.41 -4.67
N PRO A 49 -4.74 9.58 -5.44
CA PRO A 49 -6.20 9.36 -5.40
C PRO A 49 -6.67 8.30 -4.39
N ALA A 50 -5.76 7.52 -3.79
CA ALA A 50 -6.15 6.39 -2.93
C ALA A 50 -6.87 6.84 -1.64
N LYS A 51 -6.47 7.98 -1.06
CA LYS A 51 -7.15 8.55 0.12
C LYS A 51 -8.64 8.79 -0.11
N GLU A 52 -9.03 9.20 -1.32
CA GLU A 52 -10.39 9.61 -1.66
C GLU A 52 -11.20 8.45 -2.26
N ASN A 53 -10.54 7.59 -3.04
CA ASN A 53 -11.22 6.58 -3.84
C ASN A 53 -10.99 5.14 -3.37
N GLY A 54 -10.11 4.95 -2.38
CA GLY A 54 -9.65 3.63 -1.99
C GLY A 54 -8.70 2.99 -3.00
N TYR A 55 -8.31 1.76 -2.72
CA TYR A 55 -7.51 0.93 -3.62
C TYR A 55 -8.41 0.09 -4.52
N PRO A 56 -8.18 0.06 -5.84
CA PRO A 56 -8.87 -0.87 -6.71
C PRO A 56 -8.34 -2.29 -6.47
N VAL A 57 -9.23 -3.19 -6.06
CA VAL A 57 -8.90 -4.60 -5.80
C VAL A 57 -9.80 -5.49 -6.65
N SER A 58 -9.22 -6.51 -7.26
CA SER A 58 -9.92 -7.56 -7.99
C SER A 58 -9.34 -8.93 -7.63
N ALA A 59 -10.05 -9.99 -7.94
CA ALA A 59 -9.61 -11.36 -7.69
C ALA A 59 -8.24 -11.68 -8.35
N ASP A 60 -7.96 -11.05 -9.49
CA ASP A 60 -6.74 -11.25 -10.26
C ASP A 60 -5.63 -10.22 -9.91
N SER A 61 -5.86 -9.35 -8.93
CA SER A 61 -4.87 -8.36 -8.51
C SER A 61 -3.62 -9.04 -7.96
N THR A 62 -2.46 -8.68 -8.49
CA THR A 62 -1.14 -9.20 -8.08
C THR A 62 -0.30 -8.20 -7.30
N ASN A 63 -0.75 -6.97 -7.19
CA ASN A 63 -0.06 -5.87 -6.49
C ASN A 63 -0.37 -5.84 -4.98
N TRP A 64 -1.32 -6.66 -4.53
CA TRP A 64 -1.71 -6.76 -3.13
C TRP A 64 -1.29 -8.10 -2.55
N VAL A 65 -0.93 -8.12 -1.27
CA VAL A 65 -0.73 -9.39 -0.57
C VAL A 65 -2.04 -10.17 -0.53
N THR A 66 -1.93 -11.48 -0.57
CA THR A 66 -3.08 -12.39 -0.70
C THR A 66 -4.11 -12.15 0.41
N GLU A 67 -3.64 -11.96 1.64
CA GLU A 67 -4.49 -11.75 2.81
C GLU A 67 -5.35 -10.49 2.69
N PHE A 68 -4.77 -9.39 2.22
CA PHE A 68 -5.49 -8.13 1.98
C PHE A 68 -6.50 -8.28 0.85
N ARG A 69 -6.06 -8.82 -0.30
CA ARG A 69 -6.93 -9.03 -1.46
C ARG A 69 -8.13 -9.92 -1.13
N ASP A 70 -7.87 -11.06 -0.50
CA ASP A 70 -8.93 -12.04 -0.22
C ASP A 70 -9.93 -11.48 0.81
N ALA A 71 -9.47 -10.73 1.80
CA ALA A 71 -10.34 -10.05 2.75
C ALA A 71 -11.16 -8.92 2.10
N ALA A 72 -10.56 -8.13 1.21
CA ALA A 72 -11.28 -7.10 0.46
C ALA A 72 -12.35 -7.71 -0.44
N MET A 73 -12.03 -8.82 -1.11
CA MET A 73 -12.98 -9.55 -2.00
C MET A 73 -14.08 -10.31 -1.24
N ALA A 74 -13.92 -10.53 0.06
CA ALA A 74 -14.94 -11.16 0.90
C ALA A 74 -16.02 -10.19 1.39
N LEU A 75 -15.81 -8.87 1.24
CA LEU A 75 -16.81 -7.87 1.57
C LEU A 75 -17.90 -7.84 0.49
N GLU A 76 -19.16 -7.91 0.90
CA GLU A 76 -20.30 -8.09 -0.01
C GLU A 76 -20.98 -6.77 -0.40
N ASN A 77 -21.01 -5.79 0.52
CA ASN A 77 -21.75 -4.56 0.33
C ASN A 77 -20.87 -3.33 0.55
N VAL A 78 -21.12 -2.29 -0.23
CA VAL A 78 -20.51 -0.98 0.02
C VAL A 78 -20.83 -0.52 1.44
N GLY A 79 -19.79 -0.19 2.18
CA GLY A 79 -19.87 0.18 3.60
C GLY A 79 -19.46 -0.94 4.55
N ASP A 80 -19.40 -2.19 4.10
CA ASP A 80 -18.90 -3.30 4.93
C ASP A 80 -17.45 -3.05 5.35
N VAL A 81 -17.11 -3.49 6.56
CA VAL A 81 -15.76 -3.42 7.13
C VAL A 81 -15.30 -4.83 7.50
N SER A 82 -14.07 -5.17 7.15
CA SER A 82 -13.50 -6.48 7.46
C SER A 82 -13.18 -6.63 8.94
N GLU A 83 -13.09 -7.88 9.40
CA GLU A 83 -12.31 -8.21 10.60
C GLU A 83 -10.83 -7.84 10.40
N PRO A 84 -10.03 -7.68 11.47
CA PRO A 84 -8.61 -7.43 11.36
C PRO A 84 -7.88 -8.58 10.63
N VAL A 85 -7.13 -8.24 9.59
CA VAL A 85 -6.41 -9.18 8.71
C VAL A 85 -4.92 -9.00 8.85
N ARG A 86 -4.21 -10.05 9.24
CA ARG A 86 -2.74 -10.04 9.38
C ARG A 86 -2.05 -10.30 8.04
N SER A 87 -1.02 -9.51 7.74
CA SER A 87 -0.11 -9.72 6.61
C SER A 87 1.32 -9.39 7.00
N GLU A 88 2.26 -9.60 6.11
CA GLU A 88 3.67 -9.23 6.37
C GLU A 88 3.88 -7.73 6.60
N TYR A 89 2.93 -6.87 6.23
CA TYR A 89 2.98 -5.41 6.43
C TYR A 89 2.31 -4.95 7.72
N GLY A 90 1.59 -5.81 8.41
CA GLY A 90 0.89 -5.47 9.65
C GLY A 90 -0.51 -6.04 9.75
N ILE A 91 -1.40 -5.32 10.44
CA ILE A 91 -2.81 -5.68 10.58
C ILE A 91 -3.64 -4.67 9.80
N HIS A 92 -4.49 -5.17 8.92
CA HIS A 92 -5.37 -4.38 8.04
C HIS A 92 -6.81 -4.47 8.52
N ILE A 93 -7.51 -3.33 8.55
CA ILE A 93 -8.97 -3.25 8.65
C ILE A 93 -9.43 -2.57 7.37
N ILE A 94 -10.28 -3.22 6.58
CA ILE A 94 -10.59 -2.84 5.21
C ILE A 94 -12.06 -2.46 5.11
N LYS A 95 -12.35 -1.30 4.51
CA LYS A 95 -13.73 -0.85 4.21
C LYS A 95 -14.00 -0.92 2.72
N TYR A 96 -15.14 -1.49 2.35
CA TYR A 96 -15.62 -1.48 0.97
C TYR A 96 -16.23 -0.12 0.64
N VAL A 97 -15.53 0.66 -0.18
CA VAL A 97 -15.92 2.05 -0.47
C VAL A 97 -16.88 2.15 -1.65
N SER A 98 -16.60 1.41 -2.72
CA SER A 98 -17.41 1.43 -3.94
C SER A 98 -17.06 0.25 -4.84
N ASP A 99 -17.97 -0.13 -5.72
CA ASP A 99 -17.67 -1.07 -6.80
C ASP A 99 -16.59 -0.51 -7.71
N ALA A 100 -15.63 -1.37 -8.09
CA ALA A 100 -14.73 -1.05 -9.17
C ALA A 100 -15.51 -0.94 -10.48
N VAL A 101 -15.34 0.16 -11.19
CA VAL A 101 -16.01 0.35 -12.48
C VAL A 101 -15.37 -0.59 -13.49
N GLU A 102 -16.13 -1.60 -13.93
CA GLU A 102 -15.72 -2.46 -15.04
C GLU A 102 -15.82 -1.69 -16.37
N GLY A 103 -14.76 -1.73 -17.15
CA GLY A 103 -14.76 -1.16 -18.49
C GLY A 103 -13.52 -0.29 -18.79
N GLU A 104 -13.55 0.33 -19.96
CA GLU A 104 -12.50 1.25 -20.39
C GLU A 104 -12.54 2.54 -19.54
N VAL A 105 -11.48 2.80 -18.80
CA VAL A 105 -11.32 4.07 -18.09
C VAL A 105 -10.94 5.14 -19.12
N GLY A 106 -11.75 6.19 -19.23
CA GLY A 106 -11.46 7.29 -20.14
C GLY A 106 -10.11 7.93 -19.85
N LEU A 107 -9.35 8.27 -20.90
CA LEU A 107 -8.01 8.85 -20.78
C LEU A 107 -7.97 10.07 -19.84
N ASP A 108 -9.02 10.88 -19.83
CA ASP A 108 -9.07 12.09 -19.00
C ASP A 108 -9.09 11.77 -17.49
N ALA A 109 -9.68 10.64 -17.10
CA ALA A 109 -9.71 10.21 -15.69
C ALA A 109 -8.34 9.71 -15.19
N VAL A 110 -7.51 9.18 -16.08
CA VAL A 110 -6.18 8.62 -15.73
C VAL A 110 -5.02 9.50 -16.17
N ARG A 111 -5.29 10.58 -16.91
CA ARG A 111 -4.25 11.47 -17.50
C ARG A 111 -3.24 11.92 -16.46
N GLY A 112 -3.67 12.46 -15.33
CA GLY A 112 -2.79 12.99 -14.30
C GLY A 112 -1.88 11.91 -13.68
N ALA A 113 -2.40 10.72 -13.48
CA ALA A 113 -1.63 9.58 -12.99
C ALA A 113 -0.57 9.15 -14.02
N LEU A 114 -0.97 9.02 -15.30
CA LEU A 114 -0.06 8.67 -16.39
C LEU A 114 1.03 9.72 -16.61
N GLU A 115 0.68 11.02 -16.55
CA GLU A 115 1.66 12.10 -16.67
C GLU A 115 2.70 12.05 -15.56
N THR A 116 2.28 11.78 -14.31
CA THR A 116 3.17 11.63 -13.16
C THR A 116 4.08 10.42 -13.33
N GLU A 117 3.54 9.27 -13.73
CA GLU A 117 4.31 8.04 -13.95
C GLU A 117 5.35 8.22 -15.04
N VAL A 118 4.96 8.80 -16.20
CA VAL A 118 5.87 9.07 -17.31
C VAL A 118 6.94 10.07 -16.91
N LEU A 119 6.60 11.09 -16.11
CA LEU A 119 7.57 12.07 -15.62
C LEU A 119 8.60 11.41 -14.71
N THR A 120 8.15 10.59 -13.76
CA THR A 120 9.02 9.83 -12.85
C THR A 120 9.97 8.93 -13.63
N GLN A 121 9.44 8.15 -14.57
CA GLN A 121 10.26 7.28 -15.42
C GLN A 121 11.33 8.08 -16.18
N LYS A 122 10.97 9.23 -16.77
CA LYS A 122 11.93 10.07 -17.49
C LYS A 122 12.98 10.70 -16.58
N GLN A 123 12.62 11.02 -15.34
CA GLN A 123 13.57 11.52 -14.34
C GLN A 123 14.56 10.41 -13.95
N ASP A 124 14.09 9.20 -13.73
CA ASP A 124 14.93 8.05 -13.40
C ASP A 124 15.87 7.69 -14.57
N GLU A 125 15.36 7.67 -15.79
CA GLU A 125 16.18 7.48 -16.99
C GLU A 125 17.28 8.53 -17.13
N ALA A 126 16.94 9.80 -16.94
CA ALA A 126 17.89 10.91 -17.02
C ALA A 126 18.92 10.86 -15.88
N TYR A 127 18.48 10.52 -14.66
CA TYR A 127 19.37 10.36 -13.52
C TYR A 127 20.35 9.22 -13.74
N ASN A 128 19.89 8.05 -14.16
CA ASN A 128 20.74 6.89 -14.43
C ASN A 128 21.75 7.19 -15.55
N ALA A 129 21.33 7.82 -16.63
CA ALA A 129 22.21 8.22 -17.71
C ALA A 129 23.29 9.24 -17.25
N ALA A 130 22.92 10.19 -16.39
CA ALA A 130 23.88 11.14 -15.82
C ALA A 130 24.88 10.44 -14.89
N VAL A 131 24.43 9.53 -14.05
CA VAL A 131 25.30 8.72 -13.15
C VAL A 131 26.27 7.87 -13.97
N GLU A 132 25.80 7.20 -15.02
CA GLU A 132 26.65 6.42 -15.92
C GLU A 132 27.73 7.28 -16.58
N ALA A 133 27.36 8.46 -17.09
CA ALA A 133 28.31 9.40 -17.69
C ALA A 133 29.36 9.89 -16.67
N TRP A 134 28.95 10.21 -15.44
CA TRP A 134 29.88 10.63 -14.39
C TRP A 134 30.81 9.51 -13.93
N VAL A 135 30.32 8.26 -13.85
CA VAL A 135 31.15 7.08 -13.54
C VAL A 135 32.20 6.87 -14.63
N GLU A 136 31.83 7.03 -15.90
CA GLU A 136 32.74 6.92 -17.03
C GLU A 136 33.79 8.06 -17.03
N GLU A 137 33.35 9.32 -16.86
CA GLU A 137 34.22 10.49 -16.79
C GLU A 137 35.21 10.42 -15.62
N ALA A 138 34.77 9.89 -14.48
CA ALA A 138 35.60 9.74 -13.28
C ALA A 138 36.53 8.51 -13.34
N ASP A 139 36.48 7.67 -14.39
CA ASP A 139 37.14 6.35 -14.44
C ASP A 139 36.95 5.53 -13.13
N ALA A 140 35.74 5.61 -12.59
CA ALA A 140 35.42 5.01 -11.30
C ALA A 140 35.33 3.49 -11.39
N LYS A 141 36.09 2.79 -10.54
CA LYS A 141 36.07 1.33 -10.46
C LYS A 141 35.33 0.87 -9.21
N ILE A 142 34.19 0.21 -9.41
CA ILE A 142 33.42 -0.39 -8.31
C ILE A 142 33.91 -1.81 -8.05
N TYR A 143 34.53 -2.01 -6.89
CA TYR A 143 34.99 -3.33 -6.44
C TYR A 143 33.89 -4.03 -5.63
N LYS A 144 32.94 -4.69 -6.30
CA LYS A 144 31.82 -5.39 -5.65
C LYS A 144 32.26 -6.47 -4.66
N ASP A 145 33.42 -7.08 -4.87
CA ASP A 145 33.99 -8.14 -4.04
C ASP A 145 34.51 -7.63 -2.67
N ARG A 146 34.52 -6.33 -2.44
CA ARG A 146 34.97 -5.69 -1.18
C ARG A 146 33.83 -5.13 -0.33
N LEU A 147 32.57 -5.36 -0.76
CA LEU A 147 31.36 -4.89 -0.10
C LEU A 147 30.68 -6.01 0.73
N ASN A 148 31.47 -6.89 1.35
CA ASN A 148 30.99 -7.88 2.33
C ASN A 148 31.18 -7.41 3.75
#